data_a2babf3ad488a7c617c047ae6e27c011
#
_entry.id   a2babf3ad488a7c617c047ae6e27c011
#
_cell.length_a   1.000
_cell.length_b   1.000
_cell.length_c   1.000
_cell.angle_alpha   90.00
_cell.angle_beta   90.00
_cell.angle_gamma   90.00
#
_symmetry.space_group_name_H-M   'P 1'
#
loop_
_entity.id
_entity.type
_entity.pdbx_description
1 polymer ?
#
loop_
_entity_poly.entity_id
_entity_poly.type
_entity_poly.pdbx_seq_one_letter_code
_entity_poly.pdbx_strand_id
1 'polypeptide(L)'
;MRTTCGTILAALAACAVGAADVRDSIPAAKMPEAKHVFSMTCKVTACNGDLATAEGRAKAIVWWKKNHITKLWLESYRHGERVASERLVELRDAFRAEGLEVCGMITPTMLNDTELGKKEPRMVVCWSDLKARERIGEECARAARIFDTVILDDFLFSKCGDGCARCRADKAARQIADWGEYKRTLMYEVCERDILPSAKKANPNAQFIIKYPCWYRNYANNGYSPVRQAELFGECWIGTETRDANPEPLQACWIAAWMDSITQGSCGGGWYDALDCRPEKFIEQARYTILGGMKESLVHCYDYLLADDPGRTPFGEKAKSPLACAEAFERESGNLAALAELVRGAERGKFEMLPCGVSRHEFRKDGKEFTIYLNTKGVSVNVPETGITLAPHELRICGDGISRA
;
A
#
# COMPACT_ATOMS: atom_id res chain seq x y z
N MET A 1 0.62 -27.50 23.63
CA MET A 1 0.51 -27.68 22.18
C MET A 1 -0.91 -28.00 21.78
N ARG A 2 -1.88 -27.08 21.90
CA ARG A 2 -3.28 -27.24 21.43
C ARG A 2 -3.96 -25.86 21.33
N THR A 3 -3.41 -24.92 20.52
CA THR A 3 -4.09 -23.61 20.32
C THR A 3 -3.95 -23.06 18.89
N THR A 4 -3.36 -23.80 17.94
CA THR A 4 -3.07 -23.32 16.58
C THR A 4 -4.09 -23.74 15.51
N CYS A 5 -5.07 -24.57 15.83
CA CYS A 5 -5.99 -25.10 14.79
C CYS A 5 -7.23 -24.21 14.54
N GLY A 6 -7.62 -23.41 15.51
CA GLY A 6 -8.83 -22.56 15.40
C GLY A 6 -8.65 -21.31 14.52
N THR A 7 -7.46 -20.72 14.54
CA THR A 7 -7.17 -19.46 13.83
C THR A 7 -6.98 -19.66 12.33
N ILE A 8 -6.46 -20.83 11.92
CA ILE A 8 -6.25 -21.17 10.50
C ILE A 8 -7.59 -21.39 9.78
N LEU A 9 -8.60 -21.96 10.45
CA LEU A 9 -9.93 -22.13 9.85
C LEU A 9 -10.66 -20.79 9.62
N ALA A 10 -10.49 -19.82 10.48
CA ALA A 10 -11.09 -18.50 10.33
C ALA A 10 -10.50 -17.73 9.12
N ALA A 11 -9.18 -17.86 8.88
CA ALA A 11 -8.51 -17.20 7.75
C ALA A 11 -8.88 -17.80 6.38
N LEU A 12 -9.18 -19.12 6.31
CA LEU A 12 -9.62 -19.77 5.08
C LEU A 12 -11.08 -19.45 4.72
N ALA A 13 -11.93 -19.20 5.71
CA ALA A 13 -13.32 -18.78 5.50
C ALA A 13 -13.44 -17.34 4.97
N ALA A 14 -12.49 -16.45 5.28
CA ALA A 14 -12.52 -15.03 4.88
C ALA A 14 -12.45 -14.81 3.35
N CYS A 15 -12.00 -15.78 2.56
CA CYS A 15 -11.93 -15.65 1.10
C CYS A 15 -13.30 -15.77 0.37
N ALA A 16 -14.36 -16.17 1.07
CA ALA A 16 -15.70 -16.37 0.48
C ALA A 16 -16.78 -15.41 1.04
N VAL A 17 -16.40 -14.52 1.98
CA VAL A 17 -17.31 -13.68 2.76
C VAL A 17 -17.50 -12.31 2.09
N GLY A 18 -18.68 -11.74 2.13
CA GLY A 18 -18.98 -10.38 1.64
C GLY A 18 -18.30 -9.28 2.47
N ALA A 19 -18.15 -8.09 1.90
CA ALA A 19 -17.45 -6.97 2.58
C ALA A 19 -18.05 -6.59 3.96
N ALA A 20 -19.35 -6.75 4.14
CA ALA A 20 -20.02 -6.51 5.43
C ALA A 20 -19.54 -7.49 6.51
N ASP A 21 -19.47 -8.78 6.17
CA ASP A 21 -19.06 -9.84 7.10
C ASP A 21 -17.57 -9.72 7.48
N VAL A 22 -16.71 -9.24 6.54
CA VAL A 22 -15.30 -9.00 6.83
C VAL A 22 -15.13 -7.89 7.86
N ARG A 23 -15.86 -6.78 7.72
CA ARG A 23 -15.78 -5.64 8.66
C ARG A 23 -16.18 -6.01 10.07
N ASP A 24 -17.27 -6.77 10.22
CA ASP A 24 -17.80 -7.20 11.50
C ASP A 24 -16.86 -8.19 12.23
N SER A 25 -15.94 -8.82 11.50
CA SER A 25 -14.94 -9.74 12.06
C SER A 25 -13.63 -9.05 12.50
N ILE A 26 -13.45 -7.75 12.26
CA ILE A 26 -12.21 -7.03 12.61
C ILE A 26 -12.21 -6.78 14.13
N PRO A 27 -11.24 -7.33 14.87
CA PRO A 27 -11.19 -7.17 16.30
C PRO A 27 -10.78 -5.74 16.70
N ALA A 28 -11.11 -5.37 17.93
CA ALA A 28 -10.46 -4.25 18.59
C ALA A 28 -8.95 -4.50 18.61
N ALA A 29 -8.15 -3.44 18.40
CA ALA A 29 -6.71 -3.55 18.32
C ALA A 29 -6.03 -2.34 18.92
N LYS A 30 -4.79 -2.53 19.41
CA LYS A 30 -3.95 -1.43 19.83
C LYS A 30 -3.31 -0.77 18.59
N MET A 31 -3.44 0.56 18.52
CA MET A 31 -2.76 1.34 17.48
C MET A 31 -1.24 1.30 17.70
N PRO A 32 -0.42 1.44 16.65
CA PRO A 32 1.03 1.44 16.77
C PRO A 32 1.54 2.44 17.82
N GLU A 33 2.50 2.01 18.62
CA GLU A 33 3.19 2.86 19.61
C GLU A 33 4.29 3.71 18.96
N ALA A 34 4.86 3.25 17.87
CA ALA A 34 5.87 3.98 17.12
C ALA A 34 5.29 5.26 16.51
N LYS A 35 6.13 6.27 16.37
CA LYS A 35 5.76 7.48 15.62
C LYS A 35 5.38 7.09 14.19
N HIS A 36 4.25 7.61 13.72
CA HIS A 36 3.77 7.37 12.36
C HIS A 36 4.73 7.95 11.32
N VAL A 37 5.01 7.19 10.28
CA VAL A 37 5.89 7.58 9.17
C VAL A 37 5.05 8.02 7.99
N PHE A 38 5.35 9.18 7.43
CA PHE A 38 4.83 9.61 6.13
C PHE A 38 5.93 9.41 5.09
N SER A 39 5.63 8.66 4.05
CA SER A 39 6.58 8.34 2.99
C SER A 39 6.02 8.61 1.60
N MET A 40 6.90 8.63 0.61
CA MET A 40 6.55 8.83 -0.79
C MET A 40 7.34 7.92 -1.71
N THR A 41 6.68 7.39 -2.75
CA THR A 41 7.38 6.71 -3.84
C THR A 41 7.87 7.70 -4.89
N CYS A 42 9.07 7.42 -5.42
CA CYS A 42 9.62 8.07 -6.60
C CYS A 42 9.79 7.00 -7.68
N LYS A 43 9.00 7.09 -8.76
CA LYS A 43 9.03 6.09 -9.83
C LYS A 43 10.31 6.15 -10.65
N VAL A 44 10.53 5.15 -11.49
CA VAL A 44 11.66 5.11 -12.45
C VAL A 44 11.73 6.40 -13.25
N THR A 45 10.57 6.94 -13.66
CA THR A 45 10.48 8.20 -14.42
C THR A 45 11.03 9.38 -13.65
N ALA A 46 10.66 9.57 -12.40
CA ALA A 46 11.20 10.65 -11.56
C ALA A 46 12.70 10.46 -11.28
N CYS A 47 13.12 9.23 -10.95
CA CYS A 47 14.53 8.92 -10.66
C CYS A 47 15.46 9.15 -11.87
N ASN A 48 14.97 8.92 -13.08
CA ASN A 48 15.71 9.19 -14.32
C ASN A 48 15.49 10.61 -14.87
N GLY A 49 14.46 11.31 -14.43
CA GLY A 49 14.05 12.66 -14.85
C GLY A 49 14.42 13.73 -13.84
N ASP A 50 13.40 14.33 -13.21
CA ASP A 50 13.55 15.50 -12.33
C ASP A 50 14.55 15.28 -11.20
N LEU A 51 14.49 14.15 -10.52
CA LEU A 51 15.37 13.82 -9.40
C LEU A 51 16.80 13.52 -9.82
N ALA A 52 17.06 13.29 -11.11
CA ALA A 52 18.41 13.17 -11.64
C ALA A 52 19.19 14.49 -11.57
N THR A 53 18.50 15.63 -11.50
CA THR A 53 19.11 16.96 -11.43
C THR A 53 19.26 17.45 -9.98
N ALA A 54 20.27 18.28 -9.70
CA ALA A 54 20.43 18.88 -8.37
C ALA A 54 19.27 19.85 -8.03
N GLU A 55 18.76 20.58 -9.03
CA GLU A 55 17.64 21.50 -8.88
C GLU A 55 16.34 20.74 -8.53
N GLY A 56 16.01 19.69 -9.28
CA GLY A 56 14.83 18.87 -9.01
C GLY A 56 14.88 18.23 -7.64
N ARG A 57 16.05 17.71 -7.22
CA ARG A 57 16.23 17.18 -5.86
C ARG A 57 16.02 18.24 -4.79
N ALA A 58 16.59 19.44 -4.94
CA ALA A 58 16.45 20.51 -3.97
C ALA A 58 14.98 20.93 -3.81
N LYS A 59 14.26 21.12 -4.91
CA LYS A 59 12.82 21.42 -4.94
C LYS A 59 12.00 20.36 -4.23
N ALA A 60 12.24 19.07 -4.54
CA ALA A 60 11.55 17.96 -3.93
C ALA A 60 11.81 17.84 -2.42
N ILE A 61 13.06 17.97 -1.97
CA ILE A 61 13.44 17.91 -0.55
C ILE A 61 12.73 18.99 0.27
N VAL A 62 12.65 20.23 -0.25
CA VAL A 62 11.93 21.32 0.42
C VAL A 62 10.45 20.95 0.62
N TRP A 63 9.81 20.43 -0.41
CA TRP A 63 8.41 20.01 -0.34
C TRP A 63 8.20 18.85 0.64
N TRP A 64 9.04 17.82 0.59
CA TRP A 64 8.94 16.66 1.47
C TRP A 64 9.08 17.05 2.94
N LYS A 65 10.11 17.85 3.29
CA LYS A 65 10.33 18.30 4.67
C LYS A 65 9.17 19.15 5.18
N LYS A 66 8.64 20.07 4.35
CA LYS A 66 7.46 20.89 4.68
C LYS A 66 6.24 20.05 4.99
N ASN A 67 6.09 18.92 4.30
CA ASN A 67 4.91 18.06 4.36
C ASN A 67 5.09 16.79 5.19
N HIS A 68 6.03 16.81 6.14
CA HIS A 68 6.29 15.70 7.06
C HIS A 68 6.72 14.38 6.39
N ILE A 69 7.06 14.36 5.11
CA ILE A 69 7.62 13.19 4.45
C ILE A 69 9.04 12.97 4.96
N THR A 70 9.27 11.84 5.63
CA THR A 70 10.56 11.52 6.26
C THR A 70 11.23 10.29 5.65
N LYS A 71 10.53 9.61 4.71
CA LYS A 71 11.00 8.39 4.08
C LYS A 71 10.64 8.35 2.60
N LEU A 72 11.55 7.84 1.79
CA LEU A 72 11.38 7.70 0.35
C LEU A 72 11.56 6.26 -0.09
N TRP A 73 10.76 5.85 -1.08
CA TRP A 73 10.84 4.57 -1.76
C TRP A 73 11.23 4.81 -3.21
N LEU A 74 12.52 4.54 -3.55
CA LEU A 74 13.04 4.73 -4.89
C LEU A 74 12.78 3.48 -5.74
N GLU A 75 12.01 3.64 -6.80
CA GLU A 75 11.70 2.54 -7.68
C GLU A 75 12.89 2.23 -8.60
N SER A 76 13.38 1.01 -8.50
CA SER A 76 14.53 0.54 -9.27
C SER A 76 14.15 -0.06 -10.62
N TYR A 77 12.93 -0.61 -10.74
CA TYR A 77 12.42 -1.30 -11.92
C TYR A 77 10.91 -1.17 -12.04
N ARG A 78 10.43 -0.85 -13.23
CA ARG A 78 9.02 -0.88 -13.65
C ARG A 78 8.91 -1.02 -15.16
N HIS A 79 8.04 -1.91 -15.66
CA HIS A 79 7.65 -2.03 -17.07
C HIS A 79 8.83 -2.21 -18.06
N GLY A 80 9.85 -2.95 -17.65
CA GLY A 80 11.06 -3.13 -18.45
C GLY A 80 12.08 -2.01 -18.33
N GLU A 81 11.73 -0.90 -17.70
CA GLU A 81 12.63 0.23 -17.44
C GLU A 81 13.37 0.06 -16.13
N ARG A 82 14.59 0.56 -16.08
CA ARG A 82 15.48 0.52 -14.91
C ARG A 82 16.07 1.89 -14.63
N VAL A 83 16.28 2.16 -13.36
CA VAL A 83 17.23 3.18 -12.93
C VAL A 83 18.59 2.53 -12.80
N ALA A 84 19.64 3.14 -13.36
CA ALA A 84 21.02 2.65 -13.22
C ALA A 84 21.40 2.52 -11.73
N SER A 85 22.18 1.49 -11.38
CA SER A 85 22.56 1.25 -9.99
C SER A 85 23.33 2.42 -9.38
N GLU A 86 24.23 3.02 -10.17
CA GLU A 86 25.01 4.20 -9.78
C GLU A 86 24.10 5.40 -9.48
N ARG A 87 23.06 5.59 -10.28
CA ARG A 87 22.05 6.65 -10.08
C ARG A 87 21.24 6.40 -8.79
N LEU A 88 20.83 5.17 -8.54
CA LEU A 88 20.11 4.83 -7.29
C LEU A 88 20.98 5.08 -6.05
N VAL A 89 22.27 4.74 -6.12
CA VAL A 89 23.22 5.04 -5.05
C VAL A 89 23.38 6.55 -4.85
N GLU A 90 23.56 7.31 -5.93
CA GLU A 90 23.62 8.78 -5.87
C GLU A 90 22.38 9.39 -5.20
N LEU A 91 21.17 8.98 -5.65
CA LEU A 91 19.92 9.49 -5.09
C LEU A 91 19.76 9.10 -3.63
N ARG A 92 20.01 7.83 -3.29
CA ARG A 92 19.96 7.33 -1.92
C ARG A 92 20.85 8.15 -0.99
N ASP A 93 22.10 8.35 -1.38
CA ASP A 93 23.09 9.03 -0.55
C ASP A 93 22.79 10.53 -0.43
N ALA A 94 22.35 11.18 -1.52
CA ALA A 94 21.92 12.56 -1.51
C ALA A 94 20.72 12.80 -0.56
N PHE A 95 19.70 11.94 -0.61
CA PHE A 95 18.53 12.09 0.25
C PHE A 95 18.82 11.70 1.71
N ARG A 96 19.66 10.70 1.95
CA ARG A 96 20.13 10.35 3.31
C ARG A 96 20.94 11.49 3.94
N ALA A 97 21.74 12.20 3.16
CA ALA A 97 22.47 13.39 3.65
C ALA A 97 21.53 14.50 4.10
N GLU A 98 20.31 14.56 3.57
CA GLU A 98 19.26 15.48 3.96
C GLU A 98 18.39 14.99 5.15
N GLY A 99 18.74 13.84 5.73
CA GLY A 99 18.05 13.25 6.89
C GLY A 99 16.80 12.43 6.53
N LEU A 100 16.61 12.06 5.26
CA LEU A 100 15.52 11.21 4.84
C LEU A 100 15.92 9.73 4.91
N GLU A 101 15.03 8.87 5.38
CA GLU A 101 15.19 7.43 5.20
C GLU A 101 14.95 7.07 3.74
N VAL A 102 15.77 6.18 3.16
CA VAL A 102 15.65 5.83 1.75
C VAL A 102 15.68 4.31 1.57
N CYS A 103 14.61 3.79 0.99
CA CYS A 103 14.37 2.40 0.71
C CYS A 103 14.19 2.15 -0.80
N GLY A 104 14.23 0.88 -1.19
CA GLY A 104 14.04 0.46 -2.58
C GLY A 104 12.62 0.01 -2.88
N MET A 105 12.24 0.07 -4.15
CA MET A 105 10.97 -0.44 -4.64
C MET A 105 11.17 -1.16 -5.98
N ILE A 106 10.39 -2.22 -6.20
CA ILE A 106 10.33 -2.94 -7.48
C ILE A 106 8.87 -3.14 -7.86
N THR A 107 8.52 -2.78 -9.10
CA THR A 107 7.24 -3.14 -9.72
C THR A 107 7.46 -4.27 -10.72
N PRO A 108 7.11 -5.52 -10.40
CA PRO A 108 7.50 -6.70 -11.15
C PRO A 108 6.60 -6.94 -12.38
N THR A 109 6.66 -6.04 -13.34
CA THR A 109 5.89 -6.08 -14.60
C THR A 109 6.82 -6.26 -15.81
N MET A 110 6.30 -6.76 -16.94
CA MET A 110 7.03 -6.96 -18.20
C MET A 110 8.34 -7.77 -18.05
N LEU A 111 8.28 -8.81 -17.23
CA LEU A 111 9.46 -9.66 -16.98
C LEU A 111 9.65 -10.77 -18.03
N ASN A 112 8.68 -11.00 -18.91
CA ASN A 112 8.75 -12.05 -19.92
C ASN A 112 8.08 -11.65 -21.25
N ASP A 113 8.61 -12.23 -22.35
CA ASP A 113 8.09 -12.06 -23.72
C ASP A 113 7.06 -13.15 -24.02
N THR A 114 5.88 -13.09 -23.39
CA THR A 114 4.77 -13.98 -23.76
C THR A 114 3.88 -13.34 -24.81
N GLU A 115 3.16 -14.18 -25.62
CA GLU A 115 2.15 -13.66 -26.56
C GLU A 115 1.05 -12.87 -25.82
N LEU A 116 0.70 -13.27 -24.60
CA LEU A 116 -0.21 -12.55 -23.75
C LEU A 116 0.44 -11.24 -23.26
N GLY A 117 1.72 -11.25 -22.89
CA GLY A 117 2.50 -10.07 -22.54
C GLY A 117 2.65 -9.09 -23.70
N LYS A 118 2.66 -9.52 -24.97
CA LYS A 118 2.62 -8.63 -26.14
C LYS A 118 1.29 -7.91 -26.30
N LYS A 119 0.18 -8.54 -25.91
CA LYS A 119 -1.17 -7.95 -25.96
C LYS A 119 -1.46 -7.04 -24.76
N GLU A 120 -1.01 -7.42 -23.58
CA GLU A 120 -1.15 -6.68 -22.33
C GLU A 120 0.23 -6.57 -21.62
N PRO A 121 1.21 -5.90 -22.20
CA PRO A 121 2.61 -5.96 -21.75
C PRO A 121 2.82 -5.48 -20.32
N ARG A 122 1.94 -4.59 -19.83
CA ARG A 122 2.11 -3.89 -18.57
C ARG A 122 1.83 -4.74 -17.33
N MET A 123 0.98 -5.75 -17.45
CA MET A 123 0.36 -6.38 -16.29
C MET A 123 0.45 -7.90 -16.28
N VAL A 124 1.08 -8.51 -17.27
CA VAL A 124 1.09 -9.97 -17.39
C VAL A 124 2.49 -10.52 -17.19
N VAL A 125 2.69 -11.18 -16.07
CA VAL A 125 3.85 -12.03 -15.84
C VAL A 125 3.38 -13.49 -15.80
N CYS A 126 4.10 -14.37 -16.49
CA CYS A 126 3.90 -15.81 -16.45
C CYS A 126 4.93 -16.41 -15.48
N TRP A 127 4.53 -16.71 -14.27
CA TRP A 127 5.43 -17.27 -13.26
C TRP A 127 5.80 -18.75 -13.47
N SER A 128 5.15 -19.44 -14.41
CA SER A 128 5.65 -20.74 -14.92
C SER A 128 6.78 -20.57 -15.96
N ASP A 129 7.15 -19.34 -16.32
CA ASP A 129 8.30 -19.04 -17.14
C ASP A 129 9.56 -18.87 -16.28
N LEU A 130 10.50 -19.80 -16.40
CA LEU A 130 11.75 -19.76 -15.65
C LEU A 130 12.59 -18.50 -15.90
N LYS A 131 12.53 -17.94 -17.13
CA LYS A 131 13.20 -16.67 -17.43
C LYS A 131 12.62 -15.49 -16.69
N ALA A 132 11.29 -15.46 -16.50
CA ALA A 132 10.65 -14.41 -15.68
C ALA A 132 11.05 -14.54 -14.20
N ARG A 133 11.15 -15.78 -13.71
CA ARG A 133 11.62 -16.06 -12.34
C ARG A 133 13.08 -15.66 -12.13
N GLU A 134 13.95 -15.97 -13.09
CA GLU A 134 15.35 -15.54 -13.09
C GLU A 134 15.46 -14.02 -13.05
N ARG A 135 14.75 -13.31 -13.95
CA ARG A 135 14.75 -11.84 -14.03
C ARG A 135 14.28 -11.17 -12.76
N ILE A 136 13.20 -11.66 -12.13
CA ILE A 136 12.77 -11.06 -10.85
C ILE A 136 13.81 -11.30 -9.75
N GLY A 137 14.43 -12.47 -9.71
CA GLY A 137 15.54 -12.75 -8.79
C GLY A 137 16.72 -11.80 -8.98
N GLU A 138 17.12 -11.53 -10.24
CA GLU A 138 18.16 -10.56 -10.56
C GLU A 138 17.81 -9.14 -10.11
N GLU A 139 16.57 -8.68 -10.37
CA GLU A 139 16.13 -7.34 -9.93
C GLU A 139 16.12 -7.24 -8.39
N CYS A 140 15.63 -8.27 -7.69
CA CYS A 140 15.66 -8.30 -6.24
C CYS A 140 17.09 -8.30 -5.69
N ALA A 141 18.00 -9.08 -6.28
CA ALA A 141 19.40 -9.08 -5.91
C ALA A 141 20.09 -7.71 -6.18
N ARG A 142 19.73 -7.06 -7.28
CA ARG A 142 20.23 -5.72 -7.61
C ARG A 142 19.76 -4.66 -6.60
N ALA A 143 18.48 -4.65 -6.28
CA ALA A 143 17.92 -3.73 -5.30
C ALA A 143 18.49 -3.99 -3.90
N ALA A 144 18.65 -5.25 -3.48
CA ALA A 144 19.20 -5.63 -2.19
C ALA A 144 20.66 -5.18 -1.98
N ARG A 145 21.46 -5.07 -3.06
CA ARG A 145 22.82 -4.49 -2.98
C ARG A 145 22.84 -3.00 -2.68
N ILE A 146 21.73 -2.30 -2.96
CA ILE A 146 21.65 -0.84 -2.84
C ILE A 146 20.88 -0.44 -1.57
N PHE A 147 19.81 -1.17 -1.24
CA PHE A 147 18.88 -0.83 -0.17
C PHE A 147 18.77 -1.96 0.84
N ASP A 148 18.69 -1.61 2.12
CA ASP A 148 18.46 -2.56 3.20
C ASP A 148 17.01 -3.02 3.28
N THR A 149 16.07 -2.16 2.84
CA THR A 149 14.64 -2.48 2.77
C THR A 149 14.11 -2.24 1.37
N VAL A 150 13.36 -3.19 0.84
CA VAL A 150 12.77 -3.14 -0.52
C VAL A 150 11.31 -3.58 -0.46
N ILE A 151 10.41 -2.79 -1.05
CA ILE A 151 9.01 -3.16 -1.23
C ILE A 151 8.75 -3.68 -2.65
N LEU A 152 8.01 -4.78 -2.74
CA LEU A 152 7.48 -5.31 -3.99
C LEU A 152 6.05 -4.79 -4.16
N ASP A 153 5.84 -3.97 -5.20
CA ASP A 153 4.52 -3.47 -5.56
C ASP A 153 3.56 -4.60 -5.96
N ASP A 154 2.26 -4.35 -5.88
CA ASP A 154 1.19 -5.34 -6.04
C ASP A 154 1.03 -5.95 -7.45
N PHE A 155 2.07 -5.92 -8.26
CA PHE A 155 2.14 -6.52 -9.58
C PHE A 155 2.75 -7.93 -9.62
N LEU A 156 2.96 -8.56 -8.45
CA LEU A 156 3.36 -9.97 -8.37
C LEU A 156 2.26 -10.93 -8.87
N PHE A 157 1.03 -10.49 -8.97
CA PHE A 157 -0.09 -11.34 -9.37
C PHE A 157 0.10 -11.99 -10.74
N SER A 158 -0.45 -13.17 -10.90
CA SER A 158 -0.45 -13.92 -12.18
C SER A 158 -1.78 -13.73 -12.91
N LYS A 159 -1.79 -12.95 -14.00
CA LYS A 159 -2.94 -12.92 -14.94
C LYS A 159 -2.92 -14.07 -15.94
N CYS A 160 -1.81 -14.79 -16.07
CA CYS A 160 -1.76 -16.03 -16.83
C CYS A 160 -2.76 -17.06 -16.27
N GLY A 161 -3.38 -17.82 -17.13
CA GLY A 161 -4.37 -18.82 -16.78
C GLY A 161 -4.54 -19.84 -17.89
N ASP A 162 -5.77 -20.25 -18.14
CA ASP A 162 -6.15 -21.23 -19.15
C ASP A 162 -5.76 -20.84 -20.59
N GLY A 163 -5.66 -19.56 -20.90
CA GLY A 163 -5.15 -19.05 -22.18
C GLY A 163 -3.64 -19.27 -22.40
N CYS A 164 -2.87 -19.64 -21.36
CA CYS A 164 -1.42 -19.84 -21.45
C CYS A 164 -1.08 -21.34 -21.52
N ALA A 165 -0.51 -21.80 -22.64
CA ALA A 165 -0.14 -23.20 -22.84
C ALA A 165 0.87 -23.70 -21.77
N ARG A 166 1.83 -22.84 -21.38
CA ARG A 166 2.82 -23.15 -20.34
C ARG A 166 2.17 -23.35 -18.96
N CYS A 167 1.27 -22.45 -18.57
CA CYS A 167 0.55 -22.57 -17.30
C CYS A 167 -0.37 -23.80 -17.29
N ARG A 168 -1.03 -24.14 -18.41
CA ARG A 168 -1.83 -25.37 -18.52
C ARG A 168 -0.99 -26.63 -18.32
N ALA A 169 0.16 -26.70 -18.98
CA ALA A 169 1.08 -27.83 -18.87
C ALA A 169 1.63 -27.98 -17.45
N ASP A 170 2.10 -26.88 -16.83
CA ASP A 170 2.63 -26.89 -15.47
C ASP A 170 1.55 -27.25 -14.43
N LYS A 171 0.35 -26.68 -14.56
CA LYS A 171 -0.79 -26.99 -13.70
C LYS A 171 -1.17 -28.46 -13.77
N ALA A 172 -1.21 -29.05 -15.00
CA ALA A 172 -1.52 -30.47 -15.23
C ALA A 172 -0.42 -31.37 -14.63
N ALA A 173 0.87 -31.04 -14.83
CA ALA A 173 1.98 -31.77 -14.27
C ALA A 173 1.97 -31.79 -12.72
N ARG A 174 1.49 -30.70 -12.09
CA ARG A 174 1.31 -30.61 -10.64
C ARG A 174 0.04 -31.25 -10.11
N GLN A 175 -0.85 -31.75 -10.99
CA GLN A 175 -2.13 -32.33 -10.63
C GLN A 175 -3.05 -31.41 -9.81
N ILE A 176 -2.95 -30.11 -10.01
CA ILE A 176 -3.78 -29.11 -9.30
C ILE A 176 -5.03 -28.83 -10.14
N ALA A 177 -6.22 -29.11 -9.61
CA ALA A 177 -7.47 -28.91 -10.33
C ALA A 177 -7.92 -27.45 -10.41
N ASP A 178 -7.80 -26.70 -9.31
CA ASP A 178 -8.24 -25.29 -9.19
C ASP A 178 -7.17 -24.31 -9.69
N TRP A 179 -7.59 -23.30 -10.46
CA TRP A 179 -6.67 -22.27 -10.97
C TRP A 179 -6.19 -21.30 -9.90
N GLY A 180 -7.03 -20.97 -8.94
CA GLY A 180 -6.66 -20.09 -7.83
C GLY A 180 -5.60 -20.76 -6.95
N GLU A 181 -5.77 -22.06 -6.65
CA GLU A 181 -4.78 -22.83 -5.90
C GLU A 181 -3.46 -22.95 -6.65
N TYR A 182 -3.51 -23.22 -7.96
CA TYR A 182 -2.31 -23.23 -8.80
C TYR A 182 -1.54 -21.92 -8.76
N LYS A 183 -2.24 -20.80 -8.92
CA LYS A 183 -1.62 -19.47 -8.90
C LYS A 183 -1.04 -19.11 -7.52
N ARG A 184 -1.76 -19.45 -6.44
CA ARG A 184 -1.26 -19.24 -5.06
C ARG A 184 0.00 -20.05 -4.79
N THR A 185 0.01 -21.33 -5.18
CA THR A 185 1.17 -22.21 -5.05
C THR A 185 2.35 -21.68 -5.84
N LEU A 186 2.13 -21.29 -7.09
CA LEU A 186 3.18 -20.80 -7.97
C LEU A 186 3.78 -19.47 -7.45
N MET A 187 2.95 -18.53 -7.05
CA MET A 187 3.42 -17.25 -6.51
C MET A 187 4.19 -17.45 -5.18
N TYR A 188 3.71 -18.35 -4.32
CA TYR A 188 4.44 -18.69 -3.09
C TYR A 188 5.83 -19.23 -3.40
N GLU A 189 5.94 -20.16 -4.35
CA GLU A 189 7.23 -20.72 -4.78
C GLU A 189 8.17 -19.65 -5.36
N VAL A 190 7.66 -18.73 -6.16
CA VAL A 190 8.47 -17.61 -6.68
C VAL A 190 9.04 -16.76 -5.55
N CYS A 191 8.21 -16.44 -4.55
CA CYS A 191 8.68 -15.69 -3.38
C CYS A 191 9.76 -16.48 -2.60
N GLU A 192 9.49 -17.77 -2.31
CA GLU A 192 10.34 -18.63 -1.48
C GLU A 192 11.66 -19.00 -2.16
N ARG A 193 11.66 -19.27 -3.48
CA ARG A 193 12.79 -19.89 -4.20
C ARG A 193 13.57 -18.91 -5.08
N ASP A 194 12.93 -17.86 -5.57
CA ASP A 194 13.56 -16.96 -6.54
C ASP A 194 13.82 -15.57 -5.96
N ILE A 195 12.82 -14.95 -5.34
CA ILE A 195 12.91 -13.57 -4.83
C ILE A 195 13.79 -13.51 -3.57
N LEU A 196 13.35 -14.14 -2.49
CA LEU A 196 14.01 -14.01 -1.19
C LEU A 196 15.43 -14.60 -1.17
N PRO A 197 15.71 -15.79 -1.74
CA PRO A 197 17.07 -16.31 -1.79
C PRO A 197 18.01 -15.44 -2.63
N SER A 198 17.55 -14.90 -3.77
CA SER A 198 18.37 -14.00 -4.61
C SER A 198 18.71 -12.71 -3.87
N ALA A 199 17.75 -12.13 -3.18
CA ALA A 199 17.95 -10.95 -2.34
C ALA A 199 18.93 -11.22 -1.19
N LYS A 200 18.72 -12.30 -0.41
CA LYS A 200 19.55 -12.68 0.73
C LYS A 200 20.99 -13.05 0.33
N LYS A 201 21.18 -13.66 -0.83
CA LYS A 201 22.50 -13.93 -1.38
C LYS A 201 23.25 -12.63 -1.70
N ALA A 202 22.56 -11.60 -2.16
CA ALA A 202 23.13 -10.29 -2.49
C ALA A 202 23.40 -9.43 -1.26
N ASN A 203 22.51 -9.47 -0.27
CA ASN A 203 22.60 -8.80 1.03
C ASN A 203 21.86 -9.62 2.10
N PRO A 204 22.56 -10.32 2.99
CA PRO A 204 21.92 -11.15 4.03
C PRO A 204 20.99 -10.38 4.97
N ASN A 205 21.20 -9.07 5.13
CA ASN A 205 20.42 -8.20 6.00
C ASN A 205 19.21 -7.57 5.28
N ALA A 206 19.09 -7.70 3.96
CA ALA A 206 18.01 -7.09 3.22
C ALA A 206 16.64 -7.60 3.68
N GLN A 207 15.72 -6.68 3.94
CA GLN A 207 14.32 -6.95 4.20
C GLN A 207 13.50 -6.70 2.93
N PHE A 208 12.62 -7.64 2.61
CA PHE A 208 11.67 -7.48 1.52
C PHE A 208 10.26 -7.45 2.07
N ILE A 209 9.47 -6.51 1.58
CA ILE A 209 8.07 -6.31 1.94
C ILE A 209 7.22 -6.65 0.74
N ILE A 210 6.15 -7.41 0.94
CA ILE A 210 5.15 -7.66 -0.11
C ILE A 210 3.96 -6.74 0.07
N LYS A 211 3.57 -6.01 -0.99
CA LYS A 211 2.35 -5.19 -1.00
C LYS A 211 1.20 -5.97 -1.63
N TYR A 212 0.04 -5.91 -0.99
CA TYR A 212 -1.23 -6.41 -1.52
C TYR A 212 -2.10 -5.27 -2.03
N PRO A 213 -2.85 -5.47 -3.14
CA PRO A 213 -3.76 -4.45 -3.64
C PRO A 213 -5.04 -4.33 -2.80
N CYS A 214 -5.75 -3.21 -2.95
CA CYS A 214 -7.03 -2.98 -2.27
C CYS A 214 -8.18 -3.90 -2.75
N TRP A 215 -8.03 -4.57 -3.88
CA TRP A 215 -9.07 -5.44 -4.48
C TRP A 215 -9.05 -6.88 -3.93
N TYR A 216 -9.18 -7.03 -2.63
CA TYR A 216 -9.06 -8.26 -1.83
C TYR A 216 -9.91 -9.45 -2.33
N ARG A 217 -11.08 -9.20 -2.93
CA ARG A 217 -11.99 -10.25 -3.42
C ARG A 217 -11.36 -11.17 -4.48
N ASN A 218 -10.35 -10.69 -5.16
CA ASN A 218 -9.68 -11.40 -6.24
C ASN A 218 -8.32 -11.99 -5.84
N TYR A 219 -7.94 -11.93 -4.59
CA TYR A 219 -6.62 -12.41 -4.16
C TYR A 219 -6.34 -13.84 -4.58
N ALA A 220 -7.24 -14.76 -4.23
CA ALA A 220 -7.08 -16.18 -4.56
C ALA A 220 -6.90 -16.42 -6.06
N ASN A 221 -7.72 -15.78 -6.90
CA ASN A 221 -7.69 -15.92 -8.35
C ASN A 221 -6.46 -15.27 -9.02
N ASN A 222 -5.74 -14.41 -8.30
CA ASN A 222 -4.53 -13.75 -8.77
C ASN A 222 -3.24 -14.26 -8.11
N GLY A 223 -3.35 -15.26 -7.23
CA GLY A 223 -2.21 -15.92 -6.61
C GLY A 223 -1.78 -15.32 -5.26
N TYR A 224 -2.53 -14.35 -4.72
CA TYR A 224 -2.24 -13.82 -3.40
C TYR A 224 -2.73 -14.73 -2.28
N SER A 225 -1.88 -14.92 -1.28
CA SER A 225 -2.14 -15.68 -0.06
C SER A 225 -1.52 -14.92 1.13
N PRO A 226 -2.17 -13.84 1.60
CA PRO A 226 -1.55 -12.90 2.56
C PRO A 226 -0.97 -13.57 3.79
N VAL A 227 -1.69 -14.49 4.43
CA VAL A 227 -1.22 -15.18 5.63
C VAL A 227 0.10 -15.91 5.38
N ARG A 228 0.16 -16.76 4.33
CA ARG A 228 1.35 -17.56 4.02
C ARG A 228 2.52 -16.71 3.51
N GLN A 229 2.24 -15.71 2.70
CA GLN A 229 3.28 -14.84 2.14
C GLN A 229 3.82 -13.87 3.19
N ALA A 230 2.99 -13.31 4.07
CA ALA A 230 3.46 -12.47 5.17
C ALA A 230 4.42 -13.21 6.11
N GLU A 231 4.19 -14.52 6.36
CA GLU A 231 5.13 -15.35 7.13
C GLU A 231 6.52 -15.44 6.47
N LEU A 232 6.57 -15.52 5.11
CA LEU A 232 7.84 -15.56 4.37
C LEU A 232 8.60 -14.23 4.42
N PHE A 233 7.88 -13.11 4.26
CA PHE A 233 8.48 -11.80 4.17
C PHE A 233 8.74 -11.17 5.54
N GLY A 234 8.01 -11.57 6.58
CA GLY A 234 8.03 -10.97 7.90
C GLY A 234 7.28 -9.65 8.01
N GLU A 235 7.05 -8.96 6.89
CA GLU A 235 6.23 -7.75 6.79
C GLU A 235 5.46 -7.74 5.47
N CYS A 236 4.23 -7.24 5.53
CA CYS A 236 3.41 -6.98 4.35
C CYS A 236 2.80 -5.58 4.43
N TRP A 237 2.34 -5.08 3.29
CA TRP A 237 1.63 -3.82 3.18
C TRP A 237 0.34 -3.99 2.40
N ILE A 238 -0.56 -3.04 2.55
CA ILE A 238 -1.87 -3.06 1.91
C ILE A 238 -2.12 -1.80 1.09
N GLY A 239 -2.70 -1.95 -0.08
CA GLY A 239 -3.27 -0.84 -0.84
C GLY A 239 -4.47 -0.25 -0.11
N THR A 240 -4.41 1.04 0.18
CA THR A 240 -5.51 1.83 0.73
C THR A 240 -6.02 2.85 -0.30
N GLU A 241 -5.65 2.66 -1.56
CA GLU A 241 -6.06 3.44 -2.72
C GLU A 241 -7.55 3.24 -3.08
N THR A 242 -8.42 3.95 -2.38
CA THR A 242 -9.87 3.98 -2.62
C THR A 242 -10.22 5.21 -3.45
N ARG A 243 -10.01 5.12 -4.77
CA ARG A 243 -10.24 6.19 -5.73
C ARG A 243 -11.72 6.61 -5.81
N ASP A 244 -12.02 7.69 -6.53
CA ASP A 244 -13.39 8.21 -6.67
C ASP A 244 -14.42 7.17 -7.14
N ALA A 245 -13.99 6.22 -7.97
CA ALA A 245 -14.85 5.15 -8.49
C ALA A 245 -15.14 4.03 -7.49
N ASN A 246 -14.49 4.01 -6.33
CA ASN A 246 -14.69 2.95 -5.36
C ASN A 246 -15.99 3.19 -4.55
N PRO A 247 -16.98 2.30 -4.65
CA PRO A 247 -18.26 2.49 -3.98
C PRO A 247 -18.27 2.09 -2.51
N GLU A 248 -17.19 1.45 -2.00
CA GLU A 248 -17.17 0.93 -0.63
C GLU A 248 -16.72 2.00 0.38
N PRO A 249 -17.65 2.48 1.24
CA PRO A 249 -17.28 3.40 2.32
C PRO A 249 -16.27 2.73 3.27
N LEU A 250 -15.36 3.53 3.83
CA LEU A 250 -14.37 3.08 4.82
C LEU A 250 -13.37 2.03 4.31
N GLN A 251 -13.37 1.66 3.02
CA GLN A 251 -12.52 0.56 2.55
C GLN A 251 -11.05 0.77 2.92
N ALA A 252 -10.49 1.96 2.76
CA ALA A 252 -9.10 2.24 3.10
C ALA A 252 -8.81 1.97 4.60
N CYS A 253 -9.79 2.23 5.49
CA CYS A 253 -9.66 1.97 6.91
C CYS A 253 -9.79 0.47 7.24
N TRP A 254 -10.92 -0.13 6.83
CA TRP A 254 -11.18 -1.51 7.26
C TRP A 254 -10.26 -2.52 6.59
N ILE A 255 -9.81 -2.30 5.35
CA ILE A 255 -8.90 -3.23 4.69
C ILE A 255 -7.51 -3.21 5.35
N ALA A 256 -7.06 -2.05 5.83
CA ALA A 256 -5.84 -1.92 6.60
C ALA A 256 -5.93 -2.70 7.92
N ALA A 257 -7.00 -2.45 8.68
CA ALA A 257 -7.26 -3.13 9.93
C ALA A 257 -7.45 -4.65 9.77
N TRP A 258 -8.13 -5.07 8.71
CA TRP A 258 -8.32 -6.47 8.37
C TRP A 258 -7.01 -7.16 8.01
N MET A 259 -6.19 -6.55 7.14
CA MET A 259 -4.90 -7.11 6.75
C MET A 259 -4.00 -7.30 7.96
N ASP A 260 -3.91 -6.30 8.83
CA ASP A 260 -3.13 -6.39 10.06
C ASP A 260 -3.61 -7.53 10.97
N SER A 261 -4.94 -7.69 11.10
CA SER A 261 -5.54 -8.78 11.88
C SER A 261 -5.21 -10.17 11.33
N ILE A 262 -5.38 -10.41 10.02
CA ILE A 262 -5.13 -11.74 9.43
C ILE A 262 -3.65 -12.09 9.34
N THR A 263 -2.77 -11.10 9.31
CA THR A 263 -1.31 -11.27 9.29
C THR A 263 -0.66 -11.08 10.67
N GLN A 264 -1.47 -11.10 11.74
CA GLN A 264 -1.03 -11.08 13.13
C GLN A 264 -0.08 -9.91 13.47
N GLY A 265 -0.41 -8.69 13.01
CA GLY A 265 0.37 -7.49 13.27
C GLY A 265 1.55 -7.27 12.31
N SER A 266 1.68 -8.09 11.26
CA SER A 266 2.76 -7.96 10.26
C SER A 266 2.45 -6.92 9.18
N CYS A 267 1.27 -6.26 9.19
CA CYS A 267 0.97 -5.21 8.23
C CYS A 267 1.59 -3.88 8.66
N GLY A 268 2.66 -3.46 7.99
CA GLY A 268 3.44 -2.28 8.37
C GLY A 268 2.87 -0.98 7.81
N GLY A 269 2.30 -0.98 6.61
CA GLY A 269 1.93 0.26 5.95
C GLY A 269 0.74 0.18 5.03
N GLY A 270 0.17 1.34 4.77
CA GLY A 270 -0.87 1.58 3.80
C GLY A 270 -0.38 2.47 2.66
N TRP A 271 -0.78 2.13 1.48
CA TRP A 271 -0.36 2.75 0.22
C TRP A 271 -1.57 3.36 -0.48
N TYR A 272 -1.56 4.66 -0.72
CA TYR A 272 -2.63 5.38 -1.41
C TYR A 272 -2.07 6.33 -2.46
N ASP A 273 -2.92 6.76 -3.38
CA ASP A 273 -2.51 7.59 -4.52
C ASP A 273 -3.51 8.70 -4.88
N ALA A 274 -3.04 9.66 -5.67
CA ALA A 274 -3.85 10.73 -6.23
C ALA A 274 -4.48 10.35 -7.59
N LEU A 275 -4.22 9.15 -8.11
CA LEU A 275 -4.74 8.71 -9.40
C LEU A 275 -6.26 8.59 -9.34
N ASP A 276 -6.97 9.18 -10.30
CA ASP A 276 -8.43 9.20 -10.36
C ASP A 276 -9.14 9.70 -9.08
N CYS A 277 -8.48 10.59 -8.33
CA CYS A 277 -8.99 11.16 -7.10
C CYS A 277 -9.22 12.66 -7.22
N ARG A 278 -10.32 13.12 -6.62
CA ARG A 278 -10.47 14.52 -6.20
C ARG A 278 -9.57 14.77 -4.97
N PRO A 279 -9.17 16.03 -4.73
CA PRO A 279 -8.32 16.35 -3.57
C PRO A 279 -8.86 15.85 -2.24
N GLU A 280 -10.16 15.97 -2.02
CA GLU A 280 -10.83 15.54 -0.79
C GLU A 280 -10.75 14.01 -0.61
N LYS A 281 -10.91 13.25 -1.70
CA LYS A 281 -10.79 11.79 -1.68
C LYS A 281 -9.36 11.34 -1.42
N PHE A 282 -8.39 12.06 -1.96
CA PHE A 282 -6.99 11.81 -1.71
C PHE A 282 -6.64 11.97 -0.21
N ILE A 283 -7.14 13.04 0.43
CA ILE A 283 -6.95 13.26 1.87
C ILE A 283 -7.75 12.25 2.70
N GLU A 284 -8.94 11.86 2.26
CA GLU A 284 -9.75 10.81 2.91
C GLU A 284 -8.97 9.48 2.99
N GLN A 285 -8.31 9.07 1.91
CA GLN A 285 -7.46 7.86 1.91
C GLN A 285 -6.36 7.95 2.98
N ALA A 286 -5.68 9.09 3.09
CA ALA A 286 -4.64 9.31 4.09
C ALA A 286 -5.19 9.18 5.52
N ARG A 287 -6.32 9.84 5.81
CA ARG A 287 -7.00 9.77 7.12
C ARG A 287 -7.38 8.33 7.46
N TYR A 288 -8.00 7.61 6.53
CA TYR A 288 -8.42 6.23 6.76
C TYR A 288 -7.25 5.25 6.88
N THR A 289 -6.13 5.49 6.18
CA THR A 289 -4.90 4.71 6.37
C THR A 289 -4.38 4.82 7.81
N ILE A 290 -4.36 6.04 8.36
CA ILE A 290 -3.98 6.28 9.76
C ILE A 290 -4.96 5.61 10.72
N LEU A 291 -6.27 5.84 10.54
CA LEU A 291 -7.32 5.30 11.41
C LEU A 291 -7.42 3.76 11.31
N GLY A 292 -6.99 3.18 10.21
CA GLY A 292 -6.85 1.73 10.02
C GLY A 292 -5.73 1.08 10.81
N GLY A 293 -4.83 1.87 11.41
CA GLY A 293 -3.77 1.37 12.30
C GLY A 293 -2.44 1.11 11.62
N MET A 294 -2.20 1.67 10.45
CA MET A 294 -0.91 1.51 9.76
C MET A 294 0.19 2.30 10.46
N LYS A 295 1.41 1.74 10.49
CA LYS A 295 2.62 2.38 11.03
C LYS A 295 3.16 3.42 10.08
N GLU A 296 2.92 3.23 8.77
CA GLU A 296 3.38 4.10 7.70
C GLU A 296 2.25 4.38 6.71
N SER A 297 2.15 5.64 6.27
CA SER A 297 1.28 6.11 5.20
C SER A 297 2.13 6.50 4.00
N LEU A 298 2.04 5.71 2.93
CA LEU A 298 2.80 5.92 1.73
C LEU A 298 1.97 6.58 0.64
N VAL A 299 2.42 7.74 0.20
CA VAL A 299 1.88 8.48 -0.93
C VAL A 299 2.49 7.95 -2.23
N HIS A 300 1.69 7.39 -3.10
CA HIS A 300 2.10 7.05 -4.45
C HIS A 300 1.54 8.10 -5.42
N CYS A 301 2.34 8.94 -6.04
CA CYS A 301 3.79 9.03 -6.03
C CYS A 301 4.22 10.47 -6.35
N TYR A 302 5.52 10.75 -6.25
CA TYR A 302 6.13 12.01 -6.68
C TYR A 302 5.69 12.42 -8.08
N ASP A 303 5.76 11.46 -9.02
CA ASP A 303 5.43 11.67 -10.44
C ASP A 303 4.00 12.18 -10.67
N TYR A 304 3.04 11.83 -9.80
CA TYR A 304 1.64 12.27 -9.94
C TYR A 304 1.34 13.60 -9.27
N LEU A 305 2.20 14.05 -8.35
CA LEU A 305 1.94 15.23 -7.55
C LEU A 305 2.88 16.40 -7.85
N LEU A 306 4.17 16.12 -8.10
CA LEU A 306 5.24 17.11 -8.02
C LEU A 306 6.10 17.22 -9.28
N ALA A 307 6.08 16.21 -10.17
CA ALA A 307 6.85 16.25 -11.40
C ALA A 307 6.42 17.42 -12.29
N ASP A 308 7.34 17.97 -13.06
CA ASP A 308 7.08 19.10 -13.96
C ASP A 308 6.01 18.79 -15.04
N ASP A 309 5.85 17.51 -15.41
CA ASP A 309 4.73 17.02 -16.22
C ASP A 309 3.98 15.86 -15.50
N PRO A 310 3.16 16.14 -14.49
CA PRO A 310 2.48 15.12 -13.70
C PRO A 310 1.46 14.31 -14.50
N GLY A 311 1.12 14.75 -15.70
CA GLY A 311 0.26 14.01 -16.62
C GLY A 311 0.98 12.97 -17.48
N ARG A 312 2.31 12.93 -17.45
CA ARG A 312 3.12 12.08 -18.31
C ARG A 312 3.55 10.80 -17.58
N THR A 313 2.64 9.86 -17.50
CA THR A 313 3.07 8.49 -17.18
C THR A 313 3.34 7.74 -18.48
N PRO A 314 4.29 6.78 -18.52
CA PRO A 314 4.57 5.98 -19.72
C PRO A 314 3.34 5.27 -20.29
N PHE A 315 2.24 5.26 -19.58
CA PHE A 315 1.04 4.49 -19.87
C PHE A 315 -0.22 5.33 -20.04
N GLY A 316 -0.10 6.66 -20.08
CA GLY A 316 -1.26 7.55 -20.22
C GLY A 316 -2.20 7.59 -19.01
N GLU A 317 -1.79 6.99 -17.90
CA GLU A 317 -2.47 7.19 -16.61
C GLU A 317 -2.22 8.63 -16.16
N LYS A 318 -3.28 9.38 -15.91
CA LYS A 318 -3.20 10.77 -15.47
C LYS A 318 -3.91 10.90 -14.13
N ALA A 319 -3.26 11.57 -13.17
CA ALA A 319 -3.99 12.11 -12.04
C ALA A 319 -5.01 13.13 -12.57
N LYS A 320 -6.25 13.09 -12.09
CA LYS A 320 -7.31 14.03 -12.53
C LYS A 320 -7.00 15.48 -12.17
N SER A 321 -6.35 15.69 -11.03
CA SER A 321 -6.07 17.01 -10.48
C SER A 321 -4.78 17.00 -9.66
N PRO A 322 -3.62 16.74 -10.27
CA PRO A 322 -2.37 16.50 -9.52
C PRO A 322 -1.98 17.71 -8.66
N LEU A 323 -2.00 18.92 -9.20
CA LEU A 323 -1.67 20.13 -8.44
C LEU A 323 -2.64 20.35 -7.27
N ALA A 324 -3.95 20.19 -7.48
CA ALA A 324 -4.93 20.35 -6.43
C ALA A 324 -4.80 19.28 -5.33
N CYS A 325 -4.38 18.05 -5.68
CA CYS A 325 -4.06 17.02 -4.69
C CYS A 325 -2.79 17.37 -3.90
N ALA A 326 -1.75 17.88 -4.55
CA ALA A 326 -0.54 18.34 -3.87
C ALA A 326 -0.82 19.50 -2.92
N GLU A 327 -1.59 20.51 -3.36
CA GLU A 327 -2.03 21.63 -2.52
C GLU A 327 -2.90 21.18 -1.33
N ALA A 328 -3.80 20.20 -1.55
CA ALA A 328 -4.60 19.65 -0.47
C ALA A 328 -3.72 18.92 0.55
N PHE A 329 -2.73 18.16 0.10
CA PHE A 329 -1.78 17.51 0.99
C PHE A 329 -0.97 18.53 1.79
N GLU A 330 -0.50 19.61 1.16
CA GLU A 330 0.20 20.70 1.85
C GLU A 330 -0.64 21.35 2.95
N ARG A 331 -1.93 21.60 2.70
CA ARG A 331 -2.85 22.16 3.69
C ARG A 331 -3.12 21.21 4.86
N GLU A 332 -3.18 19.89 4.56
CA GLU A 332 -3.63 18.89 5.53
C GLU A 332 -2.50 18.11 6.20
N SER A 333 -1.26 18.18 5.72
CA SER A 333 -0.14 17.38 6.23
C SER A 333 0.08 17.53 7.73
N GLY A 334 -0.06 18.75 8.26
CA GLY A 334 -0.01 19.01 9.70
C GLY A 334 -1.16 18.37 10.48
N ASN A 335 -2.38 18.41 9.92
CA ASN A 335 -3.56 17.77 10.51
C ASN A 335 -3.44 16.24 10.48
N LEU A 336 -2.89 15.68 9.40
CA LEU A 336 -2.61 14.24 9.30
C LEU A 336 -1.58 13.81 10.34
N ALA A 337 -0.52 14.58 10.54
CA ALA A 337 0.49 14.31 11.56
C ALA A 337 -0.11 14.40 12.98
N ALA A 338 -0.97 15.39 13.24
CA ALA A 338 -1.67 15.53 14.52
C ALA A 338 -2.67 14.37 14.76
N LEU A 339 -3.39 13.93 13.73
CA LEU A 339 -4.28 12.78 13.80
C LEU A 339 -3.49 11.50 14.15
N ALA A 340 -2.37 11.26 13.48
CA ALA A 340 -1.53 10.10 13.74
C ALA A 340 -0.98 10.08 15.18
N GLU A 341 -0.57 11.23 15.71
CA GLU A 341 -0.10 11.35 17.10
C GLU A 341 -1.24 11.17 18.12
N LEU A 342 -2.44 11.66 17.80
CA LEU A 342 -3.61 11.47 18.65
C LEU A 342 -3.93 10.00 18.85
N VAL A 343 -3.98 9.22 17.76
CA VAL A 343 -4.36 7.80 17.83
C VAL A 343 -3.18 6.88 18.17
N ARG A 344 -1.96 7.38 18.23
CA ARG A 344 -0.76 6.59 18.55
C ARG A 344 -0.89 5.91 19.92
N GLY A 345 -0.74 4.59 19.96
CA GLY A 345 -0.86 3.78 21.17
C GLY A 345 -2.27 3.69 21.76
N ALA A 346 -3.28 4.28 21.11
CA ALA A 346 -4.67 4.15 21.55
C ALA A 346 -5.20 2.72 21.31
N GLU A 347 -6.18 2.31 22.06
CA GLU A 347 -6.99 1.14 21.75
C GLU A 347 -8.09 1.55 20.75
N ARG A 348 -8.07 0.96 19.56
CA ARG A 348 -9.11 1.15 18.56
C ARG A 348 -10.30 0.26 18.90
N GLY A 349 -11.45 0.86 19.10
CA GLY A 349 -12.74 0.21 19.28
C GLY A 349 -13.46 -0.02 17.94
N LYS A 350 -14.77 0.17 17.96
CA LYS A 350 -15.63 0.06 16.78
C LYS A 350 -15.38 1.21 15.80
N PHE A 351 -15.50 0.92 14.52
CA PHE A 351 -15.62 1.93 13.48
C PHE A 351 -16.70 1.53 12.47
N GLU A 352 -17.47 2.50 12.01
CA GLU A 352 -18.60 2.25 11.12
C GLU A 352 -18.96 3.47 10.27
N MET A 353 -19.74 3.26 9.23
CA MET A 353 -20.42 4.32 8.49
C MET A 353 -21.83 4.48 9.03
N LEU A 354 -22.13 5.63 9.60
CA LEU A 354 -23.46 5.97 10.09
C LEU A 354 -24.45 6.15 8.91
N PRO A 355 -25.76 5.97 9.14
CA PRO A 355 -26.77 6.17 8.08
C PRO A 355 -26.74 7.55 7.43
N CYS A 356 -26.32 8.58 8.16
CA CYS A 356 -26.13 9.93 7.64
C CYS A 356 -24.91 10.08 6.68
N GLY A 357 -24.06 9.04 6.57
CA GLY A 357 -22.89 9.02 5.71
C GLY A 357 -21.64 9.69 6.33
N VAL A 358 -21.60 9.79 7.63
CA VAL A 358 -20.43 10.17 8.44
C VAL A 358 -19.79 8.89 8.96
N SER A 359 -18.47 8.78 8.91
CA SER A 359 -17.78 7.69 9.57
C SER A 359 -17.54 8.01 11.04
N ARG A 360 -17.70 7.00 11.90
CA ARG A 360 -17.46 7.05 13.34
C ARG A 360 -16.36 6.07 13.69
N HIS A 361 -15.38 6.52 14.47
CA HIS A 361 -14.25 5.72 14.92
C HIS A 361 -14.05 5.93 16.42
N GLU A 362 -14.10 4.87 17.19
CA GLU A 362 -13.98 4.89 18.66
C GLU A 362 -12.57 4.53 19.08
N PHE A 363 -12.05 5.28 20.05
CA PHE A 363 -10.71 5.06 20.60
C PHE A 363 -10.71 5.23 22.12
N ARG A 364 -9.77 4.54 22.79
CA ARG A 364 -9.46 4.74 24.19
C ARG A 364 -7.93 4.91 24.35
N LYS A 365 -7.51 5.97 25.07
CA LYS A 365 -6.11 6.24 25.36
C LYS A 365 -5.98 6.85 26.75
N ASP A 366 -5.06 6.32 27.54
CA ASP A 366 -4.79 6.78 28.93
C ASP A 366 -6.06 6.85 29.80
N GLY A 367 -6.94 5.86 29.65
CA GLY A 367 -8.21 5.77 30.37
C GLY A 367 -9.31 6.71 29.88
N LYS A 368 -9.09 7.51 28.86
CA LYS A 368 -10.05 8.43 28.25
C LYS A 368 -10.61 7.86 26.95
N GLU A 369 -11.90 7.98 26.75
CA GLU A 369 -12.56 7.61 25.51
C GLU A 369 -12.74 8.85 24.62
N PHE A 370 -12.55 8.66 23.33
CA PHE A 370 -12.84 9.67 22.33
C PHE A 370 -13.32 9.05 21.03
N THR A 371 -14.09 9.81 20.30
CA THR A 371 -14.65 9.40 19.00
C THR A 371 -14.25 10.39 17.94
N ILE A 372 -13.82 9.87 16.80
CA ILE A 372 -13.50 10.66 15.61
C ILE A 372 -14.64 10.48 14.62
N TYR A 373 -15.24 11.61 14.21
CA TYR A 373 -16.22 11.67 13.14
C TYR A 373 -15.60 12.28 11.91
N LEU A 374 -15.83 11.67 10.73
CA LEU A 374 -15.36 12.19 9.45
C LEU A 374 -16.56 12.27 8.48
N ASN A 375 -16.89 13.49 8.09
CA ASN A 375 -17.83 13.72 6.99
C ASN A 375 -17.11 13.57 5.65
N THR A 376 -17.47 12.57 4.86
CA THR A 376 -16.87 12.33 3.53
C THR A 376 -17.64 13.01 2.39
N LYS A 377 -18.71 13.73 2.72
CA LYS A 377 -19.59 14.39 1.74
C LYS A 377 -19.17 15.85 1.50
N GLY A 378 -19.45 16.34 0.31
CA GLY A 378 -19.27 17.75 -0.08
C GLY A 378 -20.36 18.70 0.45
N VAL A 379 -21.14 18.26 1.45
CA VAL A 379 -22.20 19.06 2.10
C VAL A 379 -22.11 18.88 3.62
N SER A 380 -22.64 19.86 4.35
CA SER A 380 -22.75 19.74 5.82
C SER A 380 -23.72 18.64 6.20
N VAL A 381 -23.38 17.86 7.24
CA VAL A 381 -24.16 16.72 7.73
C VAL A 381 -24.36 16.85 9.23
N ASN A 382 -25.63 16.74 9.65
CA ASN A 382 -25.96 16.59 11.07
C ASN A 382 -25.80 15.11 11.47
N VAL A 383 -25.16 14.86 12.60
CA VAL A 383 -25.03 13.53 13.22
C VAL A 383 -26.12 13.41 14.30
N PRO A 384 -27.23 12.70 14.04
CA PRO A 384 -28.40 12.74 14.92
C PRO A 384 -28.11 12.29 16.35
N GLU A 385 -27.23 11.31 16.51
CA GLU A 385 -26.87 10.70 17.81
C GLU A 385 -26.17 11.68 18.76
N THR A 386 -25.49 12.68 18.23
CA THR A 386 -24.70 13.63 19.01
C THR A 386 -25.20 15.06 18.89
N GLY A 387 -26.08 15.35 17.94
CA GLY A 387 -26.55 16.69 17.61
C GLY A 387 -25.49 17.61 16.97
N ILE A 388 -24.29 17.09 16.67
CA ILE A 388 -23.24 17.89 16.02
C ILE A 388 -23.49 17.99 14.51
N THR A 389 -23.16 19.14 13.94
CA THR A 389 -23.11 19.34 12.48
C THR A 389 -21.67 19.43 12.03
N LEU A 390 -21.30 18.60 11.08
CA LEU A 390 -19.99 18.60 10.44
C LEU A 390 -20.04 19.34 9.11
N ALA A 391 -19.10 20.22 8.87
CA ALA A 391 -18.91 20.85 7.56
C ALA A 391 -18.47 19.82 6.49
N PRO A 392 -18.50 20.16 5.19
CA PRO A 392 -17.98 19.31 4.14
C PRO A 392 -16.56 18.86 4.44
N HIS A 393 -16.31 17.54 4.35
CA HIS A 393 -15.00 16.91 4.54
C HIS A 393 -14.33 17.15 5.91
N GLU A 394 -15.10 17.62 6.89
CA GLU A 394 -14.60 17.89 8.23
C GLU A 394 -14.32 16.59 9.00
N LEU A 395 -13.19 16.57 9.73
CA LEU A 395 -12.89 15.62 10.78
C LEU A 395 -13.05 16.31 12.13
N ARG A 396 -13.84 15.73 13.01
CA ARG A 396 -14.06 16.26 14.37
C ARG A 396 -13.80 15.19 15.43
N ILE A 397 -13.13 15.59 16.50
CA ILE A 397 -12.81 14.76 17.62
C ILE A 397 -13.72 15.14 18.78
N CYS A 398 -14.42 14.16 19.35
CA CYS A 398 -15.32 14.32 20.51
C CYS A 398 -14.91 13.35 21.62
N GLY A 399 -14.85 13.83 22.87
CA GLY A 399 -14.51 12.98 24.01
C GLY A 399 -14.28 13.78 25.29
N ASP A 400 -14.12 13.10 26.41
CA ASP A 400 -13.93 13.73 27.72
C ASP A 400 -12.65 14.57 27.78
N GLY A 401 -12.82 15.87 27.75
CA GLY A 401 -11.72 16.84 27.82
C GLY A 401 -10.98 17.08 26.49
N ILE A 402 -11.48 16.57 25.36
CA ILE A 402 -10.94 16.77 24.02
C ILE A 402 -12.06 17.34 23.14
N SER A 403 -12.16 18.66 23.04
CA SER A 403 -12.91 19.33 21.98
C SER A 403 -11.90 20.07 21.11
N ARG A 404 -11.53 19.50 19.96
CA ARG A 404 -10.74 20.21 18.93
C ARG A 404 -11.48 20.05 17.59
N ALA A 405 -11.82 21.17 17.02
CA ALA A 405 -12.27 21.28 15.62
C ALA A 405 -11.10 21.18 14.68
#